data_33b7abecb68f65770e07cc3487e0862a
#
_entry.id   33b7abecb68f65770e07cc3487e0862a
#
_cell.length_a   1.000
_cell.length_b   1.000
_cell.length_c   1.000
_cell.angle_alpha   90.00
_cell.angle_beta   90.00
_cell.angle_gamma   90.00
#
_symmetry.space_group_name_H-M   'P 1'
#
loop_
_entity.id
_entity.type
_entity.pdbx_description
1 polymer ?
#
loop_
_entity_poly.entity_id
_entity_poly.type
_entity_poly.pdbx_seq_one_letter_code
_entity_poly.pdbx_strand_id
1 'polypeptide(L)'
;IKLIIMNKLATYISALALCCSFAQCSDYLNTSSPENTGDEFVTSSTSETFKILSWCYANYRQNCIMGAYRWNDPIGSDSEIYPEIGSLNNANARLLPELLSVNAGGSGFNGLYTTIARASKVAELVADKPAFQDAVAAGKVNDWTQLYGEALTMKAFCYFDLVKHYGDVPYGYENNNVEDYSLTSRFEIYDNLIEILKEAEALMYPLGEGGITAERFSKGFADALLGQIALYSGGYQTIRTDVPGLYGDVQFTTKGKEELGCVYARRNDYLDYYKIAEKYFQ
;
A
#
# COMPACT_ATOMS: atom_id res chain seq x y z
N ILE A 1 -0.70 0.92 74.99
CA ILE A 1 0.09 0.08 74.05
C ILE A 1 -0.86 -0.76 73.14
N LYS A 2 -1.88 -1.46 73.65
CA LYS A 2 -2.85 -2.25 72.84
C LYS A 2 -3.61 -1.42 71.79
N LEU A 3 -4.03 -0.19 72.14
CA LEU A 3 -4.78 0.67 71.23
C LEU A 3 -3.94 1.19 70.01
N ILE A 4 -2.65 1.46 70.26
CA ILE A 4 -1.72 1.92 69.24
C ILE A 4 -1.40 0.79 68.23
N ILE A 5 -1.30 -0.45 68.72
CA ILE A 5 -1.03 -1.62 67.87
C ILE A 5 -2.26 -1.93 67.01
N MET A 6 -3.50 -1.81 67.56
CA MET A 6 -4.72 -2.01 66.80
C MET A 6 -4.93 -0.97 65.70
N ASN A 7 -4.63 0.31 65.96
CA ASN A 7 -4.71 1.34 64.94
C ASN A 7 -3.70 1.16 63.82
N LYS A 8 -2.48 0.74 64.12
CA LYS A 8 -1.47 0.42 63.08
C LYS A 8 -1.88 -0.78 62.27
N LEU A 9 -2.41 -1.84 62.88
CA LEU A 9 -2.88 -3.02 62.17
C LEU A 9 -4.06 -2.70 61.22
N ALA A 10 -5.01 -1.86 61.68
CA ALA A 10 -6.13 -1.39 60.87
C ALA A 10 -5.65 -0.57 59.66
N THR A 11 -4.61 0.28 59.82
CA THR A 11 -4.02 1.06 58.72
C THR A 11 -3.32 0.17 57.69
N TYR A 12 -2.61 -0.87 58.10
CA TYR A 12 -1.97 -1.82 57.19
C TYR A 12 -3.00 -2.66 56.42
N ILE A 13 -4.07 -3.10 57.09
CA ILE A 13 -5.15 -3.84 56.41
C ILE A 13 -5.88 -2.97 55.40
N SER A 14 -6.15 -1.70 55.75
CA SER A 14 -6.76 -0.74 54.80
C SER A 14 -5.85 -0.43 53.59
N ALA A 15 -4.54 -0.29 53.81
CA ALA A 15 -3.56 -0.09 52.71
C ALA A 15 -3.47 -1.31 51.82
N LEU A 16 -3.49 -2.52 52.39
CA LEU A 16 -3.47 -3.76 51.61
C LEU A 16 -4.74 -3.96 50.79
N ALA A 17 -5.90 -3.63 51.35
CA ALA A 17 -7.17 -3.68 50.64
C ALA A 17 -7.24 -2.67 49.48
N LEU A 18 -6.63 -1.49 49.67
CA LEU A 18 -6.52 -0.49 48.59
C LEU A 18 -5.61 -0.96 47.43
N CYS A 19 -4.47 -1.60 47.75
CA CYS A 19 -3.58 -2.15 46.74
C CYS A 19 -4.20 -3.32 45.93
N CYS A 20 -5.02 -4.14 46.57
CA CYS A 20 -5.72 -5.23 45.87
C CYS A 20 -6.84 -4.74 44.94
N SER A 21 -7.41 -3.55 45.17
CA SER A 21 -8.45 -2.98 44.32
C SER A 21 -7.88 -2.39 43.02
N PHE A 22 -6.58 -2.09 42.97
CA PHE A 22 -5.94 -1.60 41.74
C PHE A 22 -5.41 -2.75 40.83
N ALA A 23 -5.30 -3.97 41.32
CA ALA A 23 -4.84 -5.12 40.56
C ALA A 23 -5.91 -5.75 39.65
N GLN A 24 -7.18 -5.37 39.79
CA GLN A 24 -8.29 -5.94 39.02
C GLN A 24 -8.72 -5.12 37.81
N CYS A 25 -8.09 -3.96 37.54
CA CYS A 25 -8.55 -3.10 36.46
C CYS A 25 -7.89 -3.43 35.09
N SER A 26 -6.90 -4.30 35.02
CA SER A 26 -6.24 -4.62 33.73
C SER A 26 -7.12 -5.48 32.81
N ASP A 27 -7.86 -6.44 33.37
CA ASP A 27 -8.74 -7.30 32.58
C ASP A 27 -10.03 -6.61 32.10
N TYR A 28 -10.50 -5.61 32.85
CA TYR A 28 -11.72 -4.87 32.49
C TYR A 28 -11.45 -3.89 31.30
N LEU A 29 -10.21 -3.44 31.13
CA LEU A 29 -9.83 -2.56 30.02
C LEU A 29 -9.42 -3.34 28.77
N ASN A 30 -9.19 -4.65 28.89
CA ASN A 30 -8.85 -5.55 27.79
C ASN A 30 -10.06 -6.28 27.19
N THR A 31 -11.28 -5.81 27.44
CA THR A 31 -12.45 -6.36 26.73
C THR A 31 -12.36 -5.97 25.26
N SER A 32 -12.09 -6.95 24.41
CA SER A 32 -12.28 -6.82 22.98
C SER A 32 -13.71 -6.34 22.73
N SER A 33 -13.88 -5.18 22.06
CA SER A 33 -15.20 -4.72 21.65
C SER A 33 -15.85 -5.82 20.81
N PRO A 34 -17.07 -6.28 21.14
CA PRO A 34 -17.76 -7.29 20.33
C PRO A 34 -18.06 -6.78 18.90
N GLU A 35 -17.88 -5.49 18.64
CA GLU A 35 -18.03 -4.88 17.30
C GLU A 35 -16.71 -4.81 16.51
N ASN A 36 -15.55 -4.99 17.16
CA ASN A 36 -14.27 -5.06 16.48
C ASN A 36 -13.84 -6.51 16.34
N THR A 37 -13.85 -6.99 15.11
CA THR A 37 -13.28 -8.29 14.72
C THR A 37 -11.78 -8.24 14.99
N GLY A 38 -11.30 -8.90 16.06
CA GLY A 38 -9.87 -8.90 16.42
C GLY A 38 -9.01 -9.60 15.37
N ASP A 39 -7.72 -9.30 15.38
CA ASP A 39 -6.71 -9.87 14.46
C ASP A 39 -6.73 -11.40 14.45
N GLU A 40 -7.03 -12.04 15.59
CA GLU A 40 -7.18 -13.49 15.71
C GLU A 40 -8.33 -14.04 14.85
N PHE A 41 -9.47 -13.37 14.83
CA PHE A 41 -10.61 -13.79 14.01
C PHE A 41 -10.28 -13.61 12.53
N VAL A 42 -9.72 -12.47 12.16
CA VAL A 42 -9.34 -12.17 10.76
C VAL A 42 -8.40 -13.22 10.20
N THR A 43 -7.49 -13.73 11.01
CA THR A 43 -6.52 -14.74 10.61
C THR A 43 -6.85 -16.16 11.11
N SER A 44 -8.11 -16.41 11.46
CA SER A 44 -8.57 -17.75 11.89
C SER A 44 -8.59 -18.77 10.75
N SER A 45 -8.74 -18.31 9.50
CA SER A 45 -8.65 -19.11 8.30
C SER A 45 -8.24 -18.26 7.10
N THR A 46 -7.76 -18.92 6.04
CA THR A 46 -7.44 -18.26 4.76
C THR A 46 -8.66 -17.60 4.13
N SER A 47 -9.85 -18.18 4.33
CA SER A 47 -11.11 -17.61 3.85
C SER A 47 -11.48 -16.30 4.58
N GLU A 48 -11.30 -16.23 5.91
CA GLU A 48 -11.56 -15.00 6.65
C GLU A 48 -10.55 -13.90 6.29
N THR A 49 -9.27 -14.24 6.17
CA THR A 49 -8.23 -13.31 5.73
C THR A 49 -8.50 -12.77 4.32
N PHE A 50 -8.95 -13.64 3.41
CA PHE A 50 -9.28 -13.22 2.05
C PHE A 50 -10.42 -12.20 1.98
N LYS A 51 -11.34 -12.17 2.94
CA LYS A 51 -12.42 -11.16 2.97
C LYS A 51 -11.86 -9.73 3.05
N ILE A 52 -10.73 -9.53 3.73
CA ILE A 52 -10.08 -8.22 3.78
C ILE A 52 -9.43 -7.87 2.44
N LEU A 53 -8.76 -8.81 1.78
CA LEU A 53 -8.25 -8.59 0.43
C LEU A 53 -9.38 -8.34 -0.57
N SER A 54 -10.48 -9.08 -0.46
CA SER A 54 -11.68 -8.84 -1.27
C SER A 54 -12.21 -7.41 -1.09
N TRP A 55 -12.18 -6.89 0.14
CA TRP A 55 -12.50 -5.48 0.38
C TRP A 55 -11.48 -4.54 -0.31
N CYS A 56 -10.19 -4.86 -0.32
CA CYS A 56 -9.18 -4.08 -1.01
C CYS A 56 -9.46 -3.97 -2.52
N TYR A 57 -9.81 -5.08 -3.17
CA TYR A 57 -10.25 -5.08 -4.58
C TYR A 57 -11.49 -4.21 -4.79
N ALA A 58 -12.50 -4.34 -3.92
CA ALA A 58 -13.73 -3.56 -4.02
C ALA A 58 -13.47 -2.07 -3.82
N ASN A 59 -12.61 -1.70 -2.84
CA ASN A 59 -12.25 -0.31 -2.57
C ASN A 59 -11.48 0.31 -3.73
N TYR A 60 -10.50 -0.41 -4.29
CA TYR A 60 -9.78 0.02 -5.48
C TYR A 60 -10.74 0.25 -6.65
N ARG A 61 -11.60 -0.72 -6.94
CA ARG A 61 -12.61 -0.58 -8.00
C ARG A 61 -13.49 0.65 -7.79
N GLN A 62 -14.01 0.86 -6.59
CA GLN A 62 -14.94 1.95 -6.30
C GLN A 62 -14.28 3.33 -6.39
N ASN A 63 -13.10 3.51 -5.82
CA ASN A 63 -12.46 4.80 -5.69
C ASN A 63 -11.58 5.18 -6.89
N CYS A 64 -11.01 4.21 -7.58
CA CYS A 64 -10.08 4.44 -8.69
C CYS A 64 -10.76 4.17 -10.05
N ILE A 65 -11.17 2.92 -10.31
CA ILE A 65 -11.73 2.55 -11.63
C ILE A 65 -13.07 3.24 -11.87
N MET A 66 -13.98 3.23 -10.89
CA MET A 66 -15.30 3.87 -11.02
C MET A 66 -15.26 5.38 -10.71
N GLY A 67 -14.15 5.85 -10.16
CA GLY A 67 -13.90 7.24 -9.80
C GLY A 67 -13.14 8.03 -10.87
N ALA A 68 -12.20 8.87 -10.40
CA ALA A 68 -11.50 9.86 -11.22
C ALA A 68 -10.68 9.26 -12.37
N TYR A 69 -10.04 8.11 -12.19
CA TYR A 69 -9.11 7.56 -13.19
C TYR A 69 -9.80 7.02 -14.43
N ARG A 70 -10.99 6.45 -14.28
CA ARG A 70 -11.77 5.94 -15.40
C ARG A 70 -11.98 6.97 -16.51
N TRP A 71 -12.20 8.22 -16.13
CA TRP A 71 -12.50 9.29 -17.06
C TRP A 71 -11.27 10.09 -17.47
N ASN A 72 -10.31 10.24 -16.56
CA ASN A 72 -9.17 11.11 -16.78
C ASN A 72 -8.07 10.45 -17.62
N ASP A 73 -7.86 9.14 -17.50
CA ASP A 73 -6.78 8.43 -18.19
C ASP A 73 -6.99 8.38 -19.72
N PRO A 74 -8.17 7.97 -20.24
CA PRO A 74 -8.40 7.94 -21.69
C PRO A 74 -8.45 9.33 -22.32
N ILE A 75 -9.07 10.29 -21.66
CA ILE A 75 -9.31 11.66 -22.20
C ILE A 75 -8.00 12.38 -22.54
N GLY A 76 -6.88 12.05 -21.90
CA GLY A 76 -5.58 12.64 -22.19
C GLY A 76 -4.82 12.00 -23.36
N SER A 77 -5.41 11.02 -24.03
CA SER A 77 -4.80 10.33 -25.18
C SER A 77 -5.16 11.02 -26.51
N ASP A 78 -4.44 10.65 -27.57
CA ASP A 78 -4.70 11.09 -28.93
C ASP A 78 -5.72 10.20 -29.65
N SER A 79 -6.17 9.14 -29.03
CA SER A 79 -7.09 8.15 -29.57
C SER A 79 -8.50 8.21 -28.99
N GLU A 80 -8.71 8.87 -27.86
CA GLU A 80 -9.99 8.90 -27.17
C GLU A 80 -10.45 10.35 -26.86
N ILE A 81 -11.73 10.59 -27.03
CA ILE A 81 -12.38 11.86 -26.73
C ILE A 81 -13.61 11.62 -25.85
N TYR A 82 -13.85 12.51 -24.91
CA TYR A 82 -15.06 12.47 -24.10
C TYR A 82 -16.28 12.92 -24.93
N PRO A 83 -17.34 12.10 -25.02
CA PRO A 83 -18.46 12.39 -25.94
C PRO A 83 -19.41 13.49 -25.47
N GLU A 84 -19.38 13.86 -24.20
CA GLU A 84 -20.31 14.85 -23.63
C GLU A 84 -19.66 16.23 -23.56
N ILE A 85 -19.95 17.05 -24.56
CA ILE A 85 -19.43 18.43 -24.69
C ILE A 85 -19.89 19.36 -23.53
N GLY A 86 -20.94 19.03 -22.82
CA GLY A 86 -21.48 19.82 -21.71
C GLY A 86 -20.91 19.54 -20.31
N SER A 87 -20.14 18.48 -20.13
CA SER A 87 -19.57 18.09 -18.85
C SER A 87 -18.13 18.59 -18.72
N LEU A 88 -17.97 19.89 -18.50
CA LEU A 88 -16.67 20.55 -18.32
C LEU A 88 -15.80 19.94 -17.20
N ASN A 89 -16.42 19.27 -16.23
CA ASN A 89 -15.74 18.86 -15.03
C ASN A 89 -14.77 17.68 -15.23
N ASN A 90 -15.00 16.82 -16.21
CA ASN A 90 -14.16 15.65 -16.46
C ASN A 90 -13.38 15.74 -17.77
N ALA A 91 -13.99 16.22 -18.83
CA ALA A 91 -13.37 16.28 -20.16
C ALA A 91 -12.16 17.21 -20.22
N ASN A 92 -12.15 18.27 -19.41
CA ASN A 92 -11.07 19.26 -19.40
C ASN A 92 -10.10 19.09 -18.21
N ALA A 93 -10.33 18.14 -17.31
CA ALA A 93 -9.51 17.99 -16.10
C ALA A 93 -8.02 17.78 -16.41
N ARG A 94 -7.69 17.13 -17.51
CA ARG A 94 -6.30 16.97 -17.96
C ARG A 94 -5.74 18.13 -18.76
N LEU A 95 -6.59 18.93 -19.32
CA LEU A 95 -6.19 20.08 -20.14
C LEU A 95 -6.13 21.39 -19.33
N LEU A 96 -6.77 21.43 -18.17
CA LEU A 96 -6.82 22.58 -17.28
C LEU A 96 -6.12 22.24 -15.96
N PRO A 97 -4.87 22.70 -15.75
CA PRO A 97 -4.08 22.39 -14.55
C PRO A 97 -4.79 22.73 -13.24
N GLU A 98 -5.60 23.77 -13.22
CA GLU A 98 -6.39 24.18 -12.05
C GLU A 98 -7.49 23.18 -11.66
N LEU A 99 -7.91 22.31 -12.57
CA LEU A 99 -8.87 21.24 -12.29
C LEU A 99 -8.18 19.91 -11.87
N LEU A 100 -6.88 19.81 -12.06
CA LEU A 100 -6.04 18.69 -11.58
C LEU A 100 -5.70 18.83 -10.09
N SER A 101 -6.48 19.58 -9.33
CA SER A 101 -6.28 19.69 -7.89
C SER A 101 -6.47 18.34 -7.21
N VAL A 102 -5.84 18.18 -6.06
CA VAL A 102 -6.00 17.01 -5.17
C VAL A 102 -7.46 16.69 -4.91
N ASN A 103 -8.34 17.70 -4.96
CA ASN A 103 -9.77 17.53 -4.76
C ASN A 103 -10.48 16.83 -5.94
N ALA A 104 -10.01 16.99 -7.16
CA ALA A 104 -10.57 16.28 -8.32
C ALA A 104 -10.21 14.78 -8.30
N GLY A 105 -9.07 14.42 -7.72
CA GLY A 105 -8.62 13.04 -7.53
C GLY A 105 -8.71 12.54 -6.09
N GLY A 106 -9.28 13.33 -5.16
CA GLY A 106 -9.17 13.09 -3.72
C GLY A 106 -9.72 11.73 -3.26
N SER A 107 -10.79 11.23 -3.86
CA SER A 107 -11.30 9.90 -3.55
C SER A 107 -10.33 8.80 -3.99
N GLY A 108 -9.68 8.96 -5.15
CA GLY A 108 -8.66 8.04 -5.65
C GLY A 108 -7.41 8.02 -4.76
N PHE A 109 -6.87 9.19 -4.43
CA PHE A 109 -5.71 9.32 -3.55
C PHE A 109 -5.94 8.66 -2.18
N ASN A 110 -6.99 9.04 -1.49
CA ASN A 110 -7.33 8.49 -0.17
C ASN A 110 -7.70 7.00 -0.27
N GLY A 111 -8.40 6.59 -1.31
CA GLY A 111 -8.77 5.21 -1.55
C GLY A 111 -7.56 4.30 -1.74
N LEU A 112 -6.54 4.76 -2.48
CA LEU A 112 -5.29 4.04 -2.67
C LEU A 112 -4.55 3.86 -1.34
N TYR A 113 -4.35 4.92 -0.55
CA TYR A 113 -3.67 4.80 0.74
C TYR A 113 -4.44 3.92 1.74
N THR A 114 -5.77 4.01 1.76
CA THR A 114 -6.58 3.12 2.60
C THR A 114 -6.43 1.66 2.19
N THR A 115 -6.34 1.38 0.88
CA THR A 115 -6.11 0.02 0.37
C THR A 115 -4.71 -0.46 0.72
N ILE A 116 -3.69 0.39 0.55
CA ILE A 116 -2.29 0.10 0.93
C ILE A 116 -2.20 -0.29 2.40
N ALA A 117 -2.77 0.52 3.30
CA ALA A 117 -2.73 0.25 4.74
C ALA A 117 -3.37 -1.09 5.10
N ARG A 118 -4.53 -1.42 4.51
CA ARG A 118 -5.21 -2.70 4.75
C ARG A 118 -4.46 -3.89 4.16
N ALA A 119 -3.95 -3.77 2.94
CA ALA A 119 -3.16 -4.82 2.32
C ALA A 119 -1.87 -5.08 3.12
N SER A 120 -1.18 -4.03 3.57
CA SER A 120 0.00 -4.15 4.42
C SER A 120 -0.30 -4.83 5.76
N LYS A 121 -1.46 -4.52 6.38
CA LYS A 121 -1.89 -5.20 7.60
C LYS A 121 -2.18 -6.69 7.37
N VAL A 122 -2.75 -7.06 6.23
CA VAL A 122 -2.93 -8.48 5.88
C VAL A 122 -1.58 -9.18 5.75
N ALA A 123 -0.61 -8.58 5.06
CA ALA A 123 0.72 -9.16 4.91
C ALA A 123 1.39 -9.36 6.29
N GLU A 124 1.35 -8.35 7.17
CA GLU A 124 1.86 -8.43 8.54
C GLU A 124 1.24 -9.60 9.31
N LEU A 125 -0.09 -9.67 9.35
CA LEU A 125 -0.80 -10.71 10.10
C LEU A 125 -0.57 -12.12 9.54
N VAL A 126 -0.40 -12.27 8.23
CA VAL A 126 -0.11 -13.55 7.58
C VAL A 126 1.32 -13.98 7.85
N ALA A 127 2.28 -13.05 7.87
CA ALA A 127 3.69 -13.34 8.14
C ALA A 127 3.91 -14.03 9.50
N ASP A 128 3.06 -13.74 10.48
CA ASP A 128 3.12 -14.33 11.82
C ASP A 128 2.50 -15.75 11.90
N LYS A 129 1.91 -16.27 10.81
CA LYS A 129 1.29 -17.60 10.81
C LYS A 129 2.32 -18.70 10.67
N PRO A 130 2.32 -19.72 11.56
CA PRO A 130 3.22 -20.87 11.43
C PRO A 130 3.12 -21.55 10.06
N ALA A 131 1.90 -21.72 9.54
CA ALA A 131 1.66 -22.34 8.23
C ALA A 131 2.24 -21.54 7.04
N PHE A 132 2.35 -20.22 7.17
CA PHE A 132 3.07 -19.37 6.22
C PHE A 132 4.57 -19.60 6.35
N GLN A 133 5.11 -19.49 7.57
CA GLN A 133 6.54 -19.64 7.85
C GLN A 133 7.08 -21.02 7.45
N ASP A 134 6.34 -22.07 7.74
CA ASP A 134 6.68 -23.44 7.34
C ASP A 134 6.72 -23.61 5.82
N ALA A 135 5.77 -23.00 5.11
CA ALA A 135 5.73 -23.05 3.65
C ALA A 135 6.90 -22.29 3.03
N VAL A 136 7.20 -21.09 3.51
CA VAL A 136 8.36 -20.29 3.07
C VAL A 136 9.67 -21.05 3.32
N ALA A 137 9.83 -21.61 4.51
CA ALA A 137 11.01 -22.41 4.84
C ALA A 137 11.18 -23.66 3.96
N ALA A 138 10.06 -24.23 3.53
CA ALA A 138 10.04 -25.40 2.64
C ALA A 138 10.14 -25.03 1.14
N GLY A 139 10.14 -23.75 0.77
CA GLY A 139 10.09 -23.29 -0.61
C GLY A 139 8.79 -23.72 -1.33
N LYS A 140 7.67 -23.75 -0.62
CA LYS A 140 6.38 -24.19 -1.14
C LYS A 140 5.35 -23.07 -1.15
N VAL A 141 4.49 -23.07 -2.15
CA VAL A 141 3.32 -22.22 -2.21
C VAL A 141 2.13 -22.92 -1.54
N ASN A 142 1.40 -22.20 -0.71
CA ASN A 142 0.13 -22.60 -0.11
C ASN A 142 -0.82 -21.38 -0.05
N ASP A 143 -2.04 -21.58 0.47
CA ASP A 143 -3.03 -20.51 0.52
C ASP A 143 -2.59 -19.31 1.40
N TRP A 144 -1.78 -19.53 2.42
CA TRP A 144 -1.24 -18.45 3.23
C TRP A 144 -0.17 -17.64 2.47
N THR A 145 0.74 -18.33 1.77
CA THR A 145 1.74 -17.62 0.94
C THR A 145 1.08 -16.89 -0.21
N GLN A 146 0.01 -17.46 -0.79
CA GLN A 146 -0.80 -16.77 -1.79
C GLN A 146 -1.40 -15.47 -1.25
N LEU A 147 -2.03 -15.51 -0.07
CA LEU A 147 -2.62 -14.31 0.54
C LEU A 147 -1.58 -13.23 0.86
N TYR A 148 -0.41 -13.64 1.29
CA TYR A 148 0.71 -12.72 1.54
C TYR A 148 1.18 -12.07 0.24
N GLY A 149 1.50 -12.86 -0.78
CA GLY A 149 1.93 -12.36 -2.09
C GLY A 149 0.87 -11.49 -2.76
N GLU A 150 -0.41 -11.86 -2.63
CA GLU A 150 -1.54 -11.07 -3.13
C GLU A 150 -1.69 -9.73 -2.41
N ALA A 151 -1.44 -9.69 -1.10
CA ALA A 151 -1.43 -8.46 -0.32
C ALA A 151 -0.27 -7.53 -0.71
N LEU A 152 0.94 -8.07 -0.88
CA LEU A 152 2.10 -7.31 -1.38
C LEU A 152 1.86 -6.79 -2.80
N THR A 153 1.28 -7.61 -3.67
CA THR A 153 0.94 -7.21 -5.04
C THR A 153 -0.09 -6.09 -5.06
N MET A 154 -1.12 -6.15 -4.20
CA MET A 154 -2.12 -5.09 -4.03
C MET A 154 -1.47 -3.77 -3.56
N LYS A 155 -0.58 -3.85 -2.58
CA LYS A 155 0.19 -2.70 -2.10
C LYS A 155 1.00 -2.07 -3.24
N ALA A 156 1.77 -2.88 -3.97
CA ALA A 156 2.59 -2.41 -5.09
C ALA A 156 1.74 -1.80 -6.21
N PHE A 157 0.63 -2.41 -6.54
CA PHE A 157 -0.31 -1.93 -7.56
C PHE A 157 -0.89 -0.55 -7.21
N CYS A 158 -1.31 -0.37 -5.95
CA CYS A 158 -1.84 0.91 -5.48
C CYS A 158 -0.77 2.01 -5.42
N TYR A 159 0.46 1.71 -4.96
CA TYR A 159 1.56 2.68 -5.00
C TYR A 159 1.96 3.05 -6.43
N PHE A 160 1.98 2.09 -7.33
CA PHE A 160 2.27 2.38 -8.74
C PHE A 160 1.23 3.34 -9.34
N ASP A 161 -0.04 3.15 -9.03
CA ASP A 161 -1.09 4.08 -9.43
C ASP A 161 -0.93 5.47 -8.80
N LEU A 162 -0.56 5.55 -7.51
CA LEU A 162 -0.24 6.83 -6.87
C LEU A 162 0.87 7.56 -7.63
N VAL A 163 1.97 6.86 -7.92
CA VAL A 163 3.12 7.47 -8.61
C VAL A 163 2.77 7.89 -10.04
N LYS A 164 1.99 7.10 -10.77
CA LYS A 164 1.56 7.45 -12.14
C LYS A 164 0.73 8.74 -12.17
N HIS A 165 -0.13 8.94 -11.18
CA HIS A 165 -1.08 10.05 -11.18
C HIS A 165 -0.61 11.28 -10.41
N TYR A 166 0.18 11.09 -9.33
CA TYR A 166 0.59 12.17 -8.43
C TYR A 166 2.10 12.41 -8.39
N GLY A 167 2.88 11.51 -8.98
CA GLY A 167 4.34 11.64 -9.02
C GLY A 167 5.01 11.18 -7.73
N ASP A 168 5.86 12.05 -7.17
CA ASP A 168 6.53 11.79 -5.91
C ASP A 168 5.52 11.91 -4.77
N VAL A 169 5.38 10.87 -3.97
CA VAL A 169 4.35 10.75 -2.93
C VAL A 169 4.97 10.22 -1.65
N PRO A 170 4.33 10.44 -0.50
CA PRO A 170 4.74 9.80 0.74
C PRO A 170 4.74 8.26 0.63
N TYR A 171 5.78 7.60 1.16
CA TYR A 171 5.94 6.15 1.12
C TYR A 171 6.20 5.59 2.52
N GLY A 172 5.72 4.39 2.82
CA GLY A 172 5.96 3.73 4.13
C GLY A 172 4.90 4.02 5.19
N TYR A 173 3.73 4.48 4.79
CA TYR A 173 2.63 4.91 5.69
C TYR A 173 1.83 3.80 6.32
N GLU A 174 2.14 2.57 6.03
CA GLU A 174 1.29 1.43 6.34
C GLU A 174 1.14 1.18 7.84
N ASN A 175 2.07 1.65 8.64
CA ASN A 175 2.17 1.25 10.04
C ASN A 175 1.69 2.31 11.05
N ASN A 176 0.93 3.33 10.63
CA ASN A 176 0.36 4.39 11.50
C ASN A 176 1.35 5.13 12.43
N ASN A 177 2.65 4.84 12.33
CA ASN A 177 3.71 5.37 13.21
C ASN A 177 4.58 6.41 12.51
N VAL A 178 4.18 6.90 11.35
CA VAL A 178 4.96 7.85 10.58
C VAL A 178 4.57 9.25 10.99
N GLU A 179 5.48 9.92 11.67
CA GLU A 179 5.34 11.35 12.03
C GLU A 179 5.72 12.27 10.85
N ASP A 180 6.45 11.75 9.86
CA ASP A 180 6.96 12.50 8.72
C ASP A 180 6.23 12.14 7.42
N TYR A 181 5.45 13.09 6.90
CA TYR A 181 4.72 13.01 5.63
C TYR A 181 5.50 13.61 4.46
N SER A 182 6.82 13.52 4.48
CA SER A 182 7.66 13.99 3.39
C SER A 182 7.46 13.18 2.10
N LEU A 183 7.77 13.81 0.99
CA LEU A 183 7.75 13.14 -0.31
C LEU A 183 8.91 12.16 -0.42
N THR A 184 8.61 10.98 -0.91
CA THR A 184 9.61 10.01 -1.35
C THR A 184 9.71 10.06 -2.87
N SER A 185 10.93 9.97 -3.37
CA SER A 185 11.22 9.92 -4.81
C SER A 185 10.47 8.77 -5.48
N ARG A 186 9.79 9.04 -6.59
CA ARG A 186 9.15 8.00 -7.39
C ARG A 186 10.11 6.89 -7.82
N PHE A 187 11.39 7.21 -8.02
CA PHE A 187 12.40 6.21 -8.40
C PHE A 187 12.71 5.28 -7.23
N GLU A 188 12.83 5.80 -6.02
CA GLU A 188 12.96 5.01 -4.81
C GLU A 188 11.72 4.14 -4.58
N ILE A 189 10.52 4.69 -4.80
CA ILE A 189 9.28 3.93 -4.73
C ILE A 189 9.31 2.79 -5.76
N TYR A 190 9.63 3.05 -7.04
CA TYR A 190 9.72 1.98 -8.04
C TYR A 190 10.72 0.89 -7.66
N ASP A 191 11.89 1.27 -7.14
CA ASP A 191 12.90 0.31 -6.72
C ASP A 191 12.37 -0.60 -5.59
N ASN A 192 11.72 -0.02 -4.58
CA ASN A 192 11.06 -0.78 -3.51
C ASN A 192 9.92 -1.67 -4.02
N LEU A 193 9.08 -1.18 -4.95
CA LEU A 193 7.99 -1.98 -5.51
C LEU A 193 8.49 -3.17 -6.33
N ILE A 194 9.60 -3.02 -7.05
CA ILE A 194 10.24 -4.11 -7.78
C ILE A 194 10.70 -5.20 -6.80
N GLU A 195 11.31 -4.85 -5.67
CA GLU A 195 11.73 -5.83 -4.66
C GLU A 195 10.54 -6.52 -3.98
N ILE A 196 9.49 -5.76 -3.62
CA ILE A 196 8.25 -6.31 -3.07
C ILE A 196 7.61 -7.32 -4.03
N LEU A 197 7.59 -7.03 -5.32
CA LEU A 197 6.99 -7.91 -6.32
C LEU A 197 7.85 -9.15 -6.62
N LYS A 198 9.17 -9.06 -6.53
CA LYS A 198 10.06 -10.24 -6.58
C LYS A 198 9.80 -11.19 -5.42
N GLU A 199 9.54 -10.65 -4.23
CA GLU A 199 9.14 -11.45 -3.08
C GLU A 199 7.76 -12.07 -3.30
N ALA A 200 6.79 -11.26 -3.72
CA ALA A 200 5.40 -11.68 -3.90
C ALA A 200 5.26 -12.82 -4.93
N GLU A 201 5.88 -12.68 -6.12
CA GLU A 201 5.73 -13.63 -7.23
C GLU A 201 6.21 -15.04 -6.85
N ALA A 202 7.26 -15.13 -6.03
CA ALA A 202 7.81 -16.40 -5.58
C ALA A 202 6.86 -17.17 -4.63
N LEU A 203 5.89 -16.48 -4.04
CA LEU A 203 4.97 -16.98 -3.02
C LEU A 203 3.55 -17.22 -3.55
N MET A 204 3.30 -16.97 -4.84
CA MET A 204 1.97 -16.99 -5.43
C MET A 204 1.77 -18.15 -6.40
N TYR A 205 0.52 -18.63 -6.47
CA TYR A 205 0.12 -19.60 -7.47
C TYR A 205 0.07 -18.98 -8.88
N PRO A 206 0.45 -19.74 -9.90
CA PRO A 206 0.08 -19.44 -11.28
C PRO A 206 -1.45 -19.36 -11.47
N LEU A 207 -1.88 -18.65 -12.50
CA LEU A 207 -3.29 -18.61 -12.87
C LEU A 207 -3.82 -20.01 -13.17
N GLY A 208 -4.93 -20.37 -12.55
CA GLY A 208 -5.58 -21.69 -12.69
C GLY A 208 -5.11 -22.73 -11.66
N GLU A 209 -4.08 -22.43 -10.86
CA GLU A 209 -3.63 -23.28 -9.76
C GLU A 209 -4.11 -22.72 -8.40
N GLY A 210 -4.18 -23.57 -7.38
CA GLY A 210 -4.61 -23.16 -6.03
C GLY A 210 -5.99 -22.49 -5.95
N GLY A 211 -6.84 -22.69 -6.95
CA GLY A 211 -8.15 -22.01 -7.05
C GLY A 211 -8.07 -20.54 -7.45
N ILE A 212 -6.92 -20.07 -7.96
CA ILE A 212 -6.74 -18.67 -8.39
C ILE A 212 -7.32 -18.50 -9.79
N THR A 213 -8.30 -17.61 -9.88
CA THR A 213 -8.99 -17.23 -11.12
C THR A 213 -8.57 -15.82 -11.56
N ALA A 214 -9.07 -15.37 -12.71
CA ALA A 214 -8.73 -14.06 -13.27
C ALA A 214 -9.20 -12.86 -12.42
N GLU A 215 -10.05 -13.10 -11.43
CA GLU A 215 -10.54 -12.06 -10.51
C GLU A 215 -9.58 -11.80 -9.34
N ARG A 216 -8.53 -12.61 -9.21
CA ARG A 216 -7.52 -12.48 -8.15
C ARG A 216 -6.13 -12.28 -8.75
N PHE A 217 -5.25 -11.63 -8.01
CA PHE A 217 -3.86 -11.53 -8.41
C PHE A 217 -3.19 -12.92 -8.36
N SER A 218 -2.56 -13.27 -9.46
CA SER A 218 -1.76 -14.48 -9.62
C SER A 218 -0.29 -14.13 -9.72
N LYS A 219 0.58 -15.16 -9.66
CA LYS A 219 2.01 -15.00 -9.95
C LYS A 219 2.24 -14.21 -11.26
N GLY A 220 1.60 -14.61 -12.36
CA GLY A 220 1.77 -13.92 -13.65
C GLY A 220 1.29 -12.47 -13.64
N PHE A 221 0.31 -12.10 -12.80
CA PHE A 221 -0.05 -10.69 -12.62
C PHE A 221 1.07 -9.92 -11.91
N ALA A 222 1.65 -10.49 -10.85
CA ALA A 222 2.77 -9.86 -10.13
C ALA A 222 3.99 -9.68 -11.04
N ASP A 223 4.33 -10.69 -11.85
CA ASP A 223 5.40 -10.65 -12.86
C ASP A 223 5.16 -9.52 -13.89
N ALA A 224 3.97 -9.46 -14.46
CA ALA A 224 3.60 -8.42 -15.43
C ALA A 224 3.64 -7.02 -14.82
N LEU A 225 3.16 -6.85 -13.59
CA LEU A 225 3.20 -5.58 -12.87
C LEU A 225 4.65 -5.16 -12.59
N LEU A 226 5.51 -6.09 -12.17
CA LEU A 226 6.93 -5.83 -11.95
C LEU A 226 7.61 -5.36 -13.24
N GLY A 227 7.38 -6.05 -14.35
CA GLY A 227 7.90 -5.66 -15.66
C GLY A 227 7.42 -4.27 -16.06
N GLN A 228 6.16 -3.94 -15.82
CA GLN A 228 5.60 -2.63 -16.11
C GLN A 228 6.23 -1.53 -15.25
N ILE A 229 6.39 -1.75 -13.94
CA ILE A 229 7.04 -0.78 -13.04
C ILE A 229 8.50 -0.54 -13.45
N ALA A 230 9.23 -1.60 -13.78
CA ALA A 230 10.60 -1.48 -14.27
C ALA A 230 10.67 -0.67 -15.57
N LEU A 231 9.76 -0.91 -16.51
CA LEU A 231 9.67 -0.13 -17.76
C LEU A 231 9.41 1.35 -17.49
N TYR A 232 8.51 1.66 -16.57
CA TYR A 232 8.23 3.05 -16.15
C TYR A 232 9.43 3.69 -15.46
N SER A 233 10.11 2.96 -14.55
CA SER A 233 11.31 3.46 -13.86
C SER A 233 12.41 3.85 -14.84
N GLY A 234 12.61 3.07 -15.92
CA GLY A 234 13.58 3.38 -16.98
C GLY A 234 13.11 4.43 -17.99
N GLY A 235 11.85 4.86 -17.93
CA GLY A 235 11.25 5.81 -18.88
C GLY A 235 11.58 7.27 -18.58
N TYR A 236 11.29 8.14 -19.57
CA TYR A 236 11.30 9.58 -19.36
C TYR A 236 10.06 10.00 -18.55
N GLN A 237 10.26 10.85 -17.55
CA GLN A 237 9.21 11.37 -16.66
C GLN A 237 9.51 12.82 -16.30
N THR A 238 8.47 13.54 -15.88
CA THR A 238 8.66 14.86 -15.26
C THR A 238 9.18 14.67 -13.84
N ILE A 239 10.32 15.24 -13.53
CA ILE A 239 10.87 15.28 -12.17
C ILE A 239 10.84 16.70 -11.61
N ARG A 240 10.76 16.80 -10.29
CA ARG A 240 10.76 18.09 -9.57
C ARG A 240 12.17 18.57 -9.33
N THR A 241 12.40 19.85 -9.56
CA THR A 241 13.68 20.55 -9.29
C THR A 241 13.55 21.51 -8.12
N ASP A 242 12.31 21.78 -7.67
CA ASP A 242 11.98 22.69 -6.57
C ASP A 242 12.09 22.04 -5.17
N VAL A 243 12.34 20.72 -5.09
CA VAL A 243 12.56 19.98 -3.83
C VAL A 243 13.99 19.46 -3.77
N PRO A 244 14.90 20.17 -3.10
CA PRO A 244 16.30 19.75 -3.01
C PRO A 244 16.46 18.37 -2.35
N GLY A 245 17.31 17.53 -2.95
CA GLY A 245 17.66 16.22 -2.38
C GLY A 245 16.61 15.12 -2.57
N LEU A 246 15.45 15.39 -3.16
CA LEU A 246 14.36 14.43 -3.31
C LEU A 246 14.79 13.14 -4.02
N TYR A 247 15.69 13.23 -4.98
CA TYR A 247 16.12 12.08 -5.79
C TYR A 247 17.47 11.48 -5.36
N GLY A 248 18.04 11.94 -4.25
CA GLY A 248 19.30 11.41 -3.73
C GLY A 248 20.43 11.45 -4.77
N ASP A 249 21.10 10.28 -4.94
CA ASP A 249 22.23 10.13 -5.85
C ASP A 249 21.84 9.75 -7.29
N VAL A 250 20.53 9.66 -7.60
CA VAL A 250 20.06 9.28 -8.94
C VAL A 250 20.51 10.35 -9.95
N GLN A 251 21.24 9.91 -10.98
CA GLN A 251 21.71 10.77 -12.05
C GLN A 251 20.74 10.75 -13.23
N PHE A 252 20.48 11.91 -13.81
CA PHE A 252 19.50 12.09 -14.88
C PHE A 252 20.08 12.65 -16.16
N THR A 253 19.52 12.21 -17.27
CA THR A 253 19.61 12.90 -18.56
C THR A 253 18.32 13.68 -18.77
N THR A 254 18.43 15.01 -18.82
CA THR A 254 17.29 15.91 -18.99
C THR A 254 16.99 16.14 -20.47
N LYS A 255 15.72 16.42 -20.76
CA LYS A 255 15.23 16.77 -22.09
C LYS A 255 14.33 18.00 -22.02
N GLY A 256 14.68 19.03 -22.80
CA GLY A 256 13.97 20.31 -22.76
C GLY A 256 14.57 21.27 -21.71
N LYS A 257 13.79 22.26 -21.34
CA LYS A 257 14.15 23.28 -20.34
C LYS A 257 13.39 23.01 -19.04
N GLU A 258 14.02 23.37 -17.94
CA GLU A 258 13.32 23.44 -16.67
C GLU A 258 12.27 24.55 -16.71
N GLU A 259 11.04 24.21 -16.33
CA GLU A 259 9.93 25.15 -16.23
C GLU A 259 9.10 24.84 -14.98
N LEU A 260 8.71 25.88 -14.24
CA LEU A 260 7.86 25.78 -13.05
C LEU A 260 8.37 24.80 -11.99
N GLY A 261 9.69 24.69 -11.81
CA GLY A 261 10.30 23.76 -10.86
C GLY A 261 10.24 22.29 -11.28
N CYS A 262 10.10 22.02 -12.58
CA CYS A 262 10.07 20.68 -13.14
C CYS A 262 10.89 20.59 -14.41
N VAL A 263 11.43 19.39 -14.68
CA VAL A 263 12.13 19.09 -15.95
C VAL A 263 11.78 17.67 -16.39
N TYR A 264 11.71 17.45 -17.70
CA TYR A 264 11.54 16.12 -18.26
C TYR A 264 12.87 15.41 -18.30
N ALA A 265 12.97 14.26 -17.64
CA ALA A 265 14.23 13.57 -17.43
C ALA A 265 14.08 12.05 -17.40
N ARG A 266 15.17 11.36 -17.57
CA ARG A 266 15.30 9.90 -17.45
C ARG A 266 16.54 9.57 -16.64
N ARG A 267 16.44 8.59 -15.74
CA ARG A 267 17.60 8.07 -14.99
C ARG A 267 18.66 7.49 -15.92
N ASN A 268 19.94 7.67 -15.60
CA ASN A 268 21.04 7.27 -16.50
C ASN A 268 21.22 5.74 -16.56
N ASP A 269 20.83 5.02 -15.52
CA ASP A 269 20.87 3.55 -15.40
C ASP A 269 19.61 2.85 -15.97
N TYR A 270 18.83 3.55 -16.78
CA TYR A 270 17.56 3.07 -17.35
C TYR A 270 17.63 1.73 -18.06
N LEU A 271 18.78 1.40 -18.67
CA LEU A 271 18.95 0.12 -19.37
C LEU A 271 18.87 -1.08 -18.43
N ASP A 272 19.25 -0.94 -17.16
CA ASP A 272 19.16 -2.04 -16.21
C ASP A 272 17.69 -2.31 -15.85
N TYR A 273 16.87 -1.28 -15.79
CA TYR A 273 15.41 -1.43 -15.60
C TYR A 273 14.73 -2.03 -16.83
N TYR A 274 15.18 -1.69 -18.03
CA TYR A 274 14.66 -2.32 -19.26
C TYR A 274 15.02 -3.80 -19.34
N LYS A 275 16.19 -4.22 -18.84
CA LYS A 275 16.53 -5.65 -18.71
C LYS A 275 15.65 -6.38 -17.70
N ILE A 276 15.32 -5.71 -16.59
CA ILE A 276 14.35 -6.26 -15.63
C ILE A 276 12.99 -6.42 -16.31
N ALA A 277 12.49 -5.39 -16.98
CA ALA A 277 11.22 -5.45 -17.70
C ALA A 277 11.21 -6.57 -18.76
N GLU A 278 12.26 -6.68 -19.58
CA GLU A 278 12.40 -7.75 -20.57
C GLU A 278 12.30 -9.14 -19.93
N LYS A 279 13.01 -9.38 -18.81
CA LYS A 279 12.99 -10.65 -18.10
C LYS A 279 11.59 -11.06 -17.63
N TYR A 280 10.78 -10.11 -17.18
CA TYR A 280 9.47 -10.41 -16.60
C TYR A 280 8.30 -10.34 -17.59
N PHE A 281 8.57 -9.94 -18.85
CA PHE A 281 7.62 -10.02 -19.96
C PHE A 281 7.82 -11.24 -20.85
N GLN A 282 8.89 -12.00 -20.67
CA GLN A 282 9.17 -13.28 -21.36
C GLN A 282 8.49 -14.45 -20.65
#